data_38f98c7d252bf99c54edefd6af0e9dac
#
_entry.id   38f98c7d252bf99c54edefd6af0e9dac
#
_cell.length_a   1.000
_cell.length_b   1.000
_cell.length_c   1.000
_cell.angle_alpha   90.00
_cell.angle_beta   90.00
_cell.angle_gamma   90.00
#
_symmetry.space_group_name_H-M   'P 1'
#
loop_
_entity.id
_entity.type
_entity.pdbx_description
1 polymer ?
#
loop_
_entity_poly.entity_id
_entity_poly.type
_entity_poly.pdbx_seq_one_letter_code
_entity_poly.pdbx_strand_id
1 'polypeptide(L)'
;MVVLQGVAKSYNGTAALSPLTLHIRDGERVALLGPSGSGKTTLLNLIGGVIKPDQGAVTLDGIDVASLHPGRELAGLVGVMHQQLDLVPHLSVMHNIMAGRLGYWSLWRSLVSLVAPQEKPMVQDALLRVGIPDKLYERTSHLSGGEQQRVALARLLAQGSRVVLADEPVASLDPARAEDLMQLLTRIVSESNKTLIASIHTTHLARAYFTRAIGLRQGKVQFDLPVVKLSDNILNGLYNLSEGPAKAKA
;
A
#
# COMPACT_ATOMS: atom_id res chain seq x y z
N MET A 1 -8.78 12.71 -1.71
CA MET A 1 -9.72 12.04 -0.77
C MET A 1 -10.13 10.69 -1.33
N VAL A 2 -10.14 9.63 -0.50
CA VAL A 2 -10.60 8.27 -0.88
C VAL A 2 -11.97 8.01 -0.26
N VAL A 3 -12.95 7.62 -1.07
CA VAL A 3 -14.31 7.32 -0.59
C VAL A 3 -14.75 5.96 -1.13
N LEU A 4 -15.21 5.11 -0.23
CA LEU A 4 -15.88 3.86 -0.54
C LEU A 4 -17.33 3.98 -0.10
N GLN A 5 -18.28 3.68 -0.99
CA GLN A 5 -19.72 3.77 -0.71
C GLN A 5 -20.38 2.42 -0.95
N GLY A 6 -20.76 1.73 0.13
CA GLY A 6 -21.45 0.44 0.09
C GLY A 6 -20.66 -0.64 -0.67
N VAL A 7 -19.34 -0.58 -0.62
CA VAL A 7 -18.46 -1.45 -1.40
C VAL A 7 -18.48 -2.87 -0.85
N ALA A 8 -18.76 -3.85 -1.71
CA ALA A 8 -18.72 -5.27 -1.40
C ALA A 8 -17.93 -6.04 -2.45
N LYS A 9 -17.31 -7.16 -2.02
CA LYS A 9 -16.57 -8.07 -2.90
C LYS A 9 -16.68 -9.51 -2.43
N SER A 10 -16.94 -10.41 -3.37
CA SER A 10 -17.04 -11.85 -3.14
C SER A 10 -16.15 -12.61 -4.13
N TYR A 11 -15.64 -13.76 -3.71
CA TYR A 11 -14.92 -14.71 -4.55
C TYR A 11 -15.56 -16.08 -4.39
N ASN A 12 -15.95 -16.70 -5.48
CA ASN A 12 -16.56 -18.03 -5.49
C ASN A 12 -17.72 -18.19 -4.48
N GLY A 13 -18.57 -17.16 -4.38
CA GLY A 13 -19.70 -17.15 -3.45
C GLY A 13 -19.35 -16.83 -1.99
N THR A 14 -18.07 -16.67 -1.66
CA THR A 14 -17.64 -16.29 -0.31
C THR A 14 -17.36 -14.78 -0.26
N ALA A 15 -18.00 -14.07 0.68
CA ALA A 15 -17.79 -12.65 0.86
C ALA A 15 -16.39 -12.38 1.43
N ALA A 16 -15.56 -11.71 0.65
CA ALA A 16 -14.25 -11.20 1.10
C ALA A 16 -14.38 -9.85 1.79
N LEU A 17 -15.35 -9.03 1.34
CA LEU A 17 -15.78 -7.78 2.00
C LEU A 17 -17.30 -7.71 1.96
N SER A 18 -17.91 -7.54 3.13
CA SER A 18 -19.32 -7.17 3.28
C SER A 18 -19.49 -5.69 2.93
N PRO A 19 -20.70 -5.22 2.56
CA PRO A 19 -20.89 -3.82 2.21
C PRO A 19 -20.34 -2.89 3.30
N LEU A 20 -19.40 -2.02 2.88
CA LEU A 20 -18.74 -1.08 3.78
C LEU A 20 -18.66 0.31 3.16
N THR A 21 -18.69 1.33 4.01
CA THR A 21 -18.53 2.73 3.63
C THR A 21 -17.40 3.32 4.46
N LEU A 22 -16.41 3.92 3.78
CA LEU A 22 -15.24 4.54 4.40
C LEU A 22 -14.92 5.86 3.71
N HIS A 23 -14.50 6.84 4.48
CA HIS A 23 -14.02 8.13 4.01
C HIS A 23 -12.61 8.36 4.56
N ILE A 24 -11.60 8.46 3.69
CA ILE A 24 -10.21 8.72 4.08
C ILE A 24 -9.83 10.09 3.50
N ARG A 25 -9.40 10.99 4.37
CA ARG A 25 -9.04 12.36 4.01
C ARG A 25 -7.65 12.42 3.39
N ASP A 26 -7.38 13.48 2.65
CA ASP A 26 -6.03 13.72 2.14
C ASP A 26 -5.04 13.90 3.28
N GLY A 27 -3.84 13.34 3.11
CA GLY A 27 -2.78 13.37 4.11
C GLY A 27 -2.97 12.45 5.32
N GLU A 28 -4.10 11.70 5.42
CA GLU A 28 -4.25 10.72 6.49
C GLU A 28 -3.27 9.54 6.32
N ARG A 29 -2.81 9.00 7.44
CA ARG A 29 -2.06 7.76 7.51
C ARG A 29 -2.92 6.73 8.22
N VAL A 30 -3.47 5.78 7.44
CA VAL A 30 -4.45 4.79 7.89
C VAL A 30 -3.82 3.40 7.97
N ALA A 31 -3.82 2.80 9.16
CA ALA A 31 -3.44 1.42 9.37
C ALA A 31 -4.66 0.50 9.23
N LEU A 32 -4.58 -0.47 8.33
CA LEU A 32 -5.55 -1.57 8.24
C LEU A 32 -5.07 -2.73 9.12
N LEU A 33 -5.82 -3.04 10.16
CA LEU A 33 -5.53 -4.09 11.13
C LEU A 33 -6.50 -5.25 10.98
N GLY A 34 -6.07 -6.45 11.33
CA GLY A 34 -6.93 -7.64 11.34
C GLY A 34 -6.18 -8.92 11.00
N PRO A 35 -6.76 -10.08 11.32
CA PRO A 35 -6.16 -11.38 11.04
C PRO A 35 -5.99 -11.62 9.53
N SER A 36 -5.21 -12.64 9.17
CA SER A 36 -5.13 -13.10 7.78
C SER A 36 -6.52 -13.50 7.27
N GLY A 37 -6.81 -13.16 6.00
CA GLY A 37 -8.13 -13.39 5.41
C GLY A 37 -9.24 -12.44 5.86
N SER A 38 -8.93 -11.36 6.61
CA SER A 38 -9.94 -10.39 7.04
C SER A 38 -10.46 -9.45 5.95
N GLY A 39 -9.81 -9.43 4.75
CA GLY A 39 -10.21 -8.57 3.62
C GLY A 39 -9.30 -7.36 3.37
N LYS A 40 -8.18 -7.19 4.10
CA LYS A 40 -7.26 -6.03 3.96
C LYS A 40 -6.70 -5.89 2.54
N THR A 41 -6.12 -6.94 2.00
CA THR A 41 -5.58 -6.97 0.63
C THR A 41 -6.67 -6.72 -0.41
N THR A 42 -7.88 -7.30 -0.21
CA THR A 42 -9.03 -7.04 -1.08
C THR A 42 -9.42 -5.57 -1.06
N LEU A 43 -9.44 -4.95 0.12
CA LEU A 43 -9.74 -3.52 0.27
C LEU A 43 -8.68 -2.65 -0.43
N LEU A 44 -7.39 -2.95 -0.24
CA LEU A 44 -6.30 -2.25 -0.94
C LEU A 44 -6.41 -2.40 -2.45
N ASN A 45 -6.70 -3.61 -2.96
CA ASN A 45 -6.85 -3.87 -4.38
C ASN A 45 -8.06 -3.14 -5.01
N LEU A 46 -9.15 -2.97 -4.26
CA LEU A 46 -10.31 -2.18 -4.69
C LEU A 46 -9.96 -0.70 -4.79
N ILE A 47 -9.28 -0.15 -3.78
CA ILE A 47 -8.81 1.25 -3.79
C ILE A 47 -7.78 1.47 -4.90
N GLY A 48 -6.90 0.49 -5.12
CA GLY A 48 -5.88 0.52 -6.17
C GLY A 48 -6.39 0.31 -7.59
N GLY A 49 -7.69 0.02 -7.76
CA GLY A 49 -8.26 -0.26 -9.09
C GLY A 49 -7.78 -1.57 -9.73
N VAL A 50 -7.12 -2.44 -8.95
CA VAL A 50 -6.65 -3.75 -9.42
C VAL A 50 -7.84 -4.69 -9.66
N ILE A 51 -8.86 -4.59 -8.81
CA ILE A 51 -10.12 -5.34 -8.93
C ILE A 51 -11.30 -4.38 -8.86
N LYS A 52 -12.43 -4.77 -9.47
CA LYS A 52 -13.68 -4.01 -9.39
C LYS A 52 -14.56 -4.53 -8.26
N PRO A 53 -15.29 -3.66 -7.55
CA PRO A 53 -16.28 -4.09 -6.57
C PRO A 53 -17.44 -4.80 -7.25
N ASP A 54 -18.12 -5.71 -6.53
CA ASP A 54 -19.36 -6.34 -6.99
C ASP A 54 -20.57 -5.45 -6.69
N GLN A 55 -20.46 -4.60 -5.65
CA GLN A 55 -21.46 -3.61 -5.27
C GLN A 55 -20.78 -2.34 -4.78
N GLY A 56 -21.48 -1.20 -4.90
CA GLY A 56 -20.98 0.08 -4.47
C GLY A 56 -19.95 0.69 -5.42
N ALA A 57 -19.28 1.74 -4.97
CA ALA A 57 -18.29 2.46 -5.77
C ALA A 57 -17.10 2.90 -4.91
N VAL A 58 -15.91 2.95 -5.54
CA VAL A 58 -14.68 3.52 -4.96
C VAL A 58 -14.34 4.76 -5.75
N THR A 59 -14.21 5.91 -5.09
CA THR A 59 -13.78 7.14 -5.73
C THR A 59 -12.48 7.67 -5.14
N LEU A 60 -11.60 8.15 -6.02
CA LEU A 60 -10.37 8.87 -5.68
C LEU A 60 -10.50 10.30 -6.21
N ASP A 61 -10.46 11.29 -5.32
CA ASP A 61 -10.68 12.71 -5.68
C ASP A 61 -11.97 12.95 -6.48
N GLY A 62 -13.04 12.19 -6.16
CA GLY A 62 -14.33 12.27 -6.84
C GLY A 62 -14.42 11.51 -8.17
N ILE A 63 -13.33 10.86 -8.62
CA ILE A 63 -13.31 10.06 -9.85
C ILE A 63 -13.55 8.60 -9.49
N ASP A 64 -14.53 7.95 -10.11
CA ASP A 64 -14.79 6.52 -9.90
C ASP A 64 -13.62 5.69 -10.45
N VAL A 65 -12.98 4.93 -9.57
CA VAL A 65 -11.83 4.07 -9.91
C VAL A 65 -12.20 3.03 -10.98
N ALA A 66 -13.43 2.52 -10.98
CA ALA A 66 -13.89 1.53 -11.96
C ALA A 66 -14.02 2.10 -13.38
N SER A 67 -14.11 3.44 -13.52
CA SER A 67 -14.16 4.15 -14.80
C SER A 67 -12.79 4.48 -15.37
N LEU A 68 -11.73 4.44 -14.54
CA LEU A 68 -10.37 4.76 -14.94
C LEU A 68 -9.77 3.63 -15.78
N HIS A 69 -9.06 4.01 -16.84
CA HIS A 69 -8.25 3.06 -17.60
C HIS A 69 -6.88 2.88 -16.90
N PRO A 70 -6.34 1.65 -16.90
CA PRO A 70 -4.95 1.43 -16.48
C PRO A 70 -4.01 2.34 -17.29
N GLY A 71 -3.14 3.08 -16.59
CA GLY A 71 -2.18 3.98 -17.22
C GLY A 71 -2.07 5.32 -16.47
N ARG A 72 -1.96 6.42 -17.22
CA ARG A 72 -1.60 7.74 -16.68
C ARG A 72 -2.55 8.25 -15.59
N GLU A 73 -3.85 8.08 -15.77
CA GLU A 73 -4.85 8.60 -14.83
C GLU A 73 -4.76 7.88 -13.50
N LEU A 74 -4.81 6.54 -13.51
CA LEU A 74 -4.73 5.74 -12.29
C LEU A 74 -3.35 5.87 -11.63
N ALA A 75 -2.26 5.86 -12.41
CA ALA A 75 -0.90 6.01 -11.89
C ALA A 75 -0.67 7.35 -11.17
N GLY A 76 -1.34 8.41 -11.59
CA GLY A 76 -1.30 9.72 -10.93
C GLY A 76 -2.06 9.77 -9.60
N LEU A 77 -3.06 8.93 -9.46
CA LEU A 77 -3.91 8.91 -8.26
C LEU A 77 -3.37 7.93 -7.21
N VAL A 78 -2.99 6.73 -7.61
CA VAL A 78 -2.64 5.67 -6.66
C VAL A 78 -1.35 4.96 -7.04
N GLY A 79 -0.48 4.75 -6.05
CA GLY A 79 0.70 3.90 -6.15
C GLY A 79 0.61 2.77 -5.14
N VAL A 80 1.02 1.58 -5.54
CA VAL A 80 0.93 0.38 -4.71
C VAL A 80 2.32 -0.17 -4.44
N MET A 81 2.59 -0.45 -3.18
CA MET A 81 3.74 -1.23 -2.71
C MET A 81 3.23 -2.59 -2.24
N HIS A 82 3.50 -3.62 -3.01
CA HIS A 82 3.12 -4.99 -2.67
C HIS A 82 4.12 -5.64 -1.72
N GLN A 83 3.69 -6.66 -1.01
CA GLN A 83 4.56 -7.49 -0.17
C GLN A 83 5.73 -8.10 -0.99
N GLN A 84 5.43 -8.58 -2.19
CA GLN A 84 6.46 -8.88 -3.20
C GLN A 84 6.78 -7.56 -3.91
N LEU A 85 8.02 -7.11 -3.81
CA LEU A 85 8.44 -5.76 -4.24
C LEU A 85 8.31 -5.52 -5.76
N ASP A 86 8.00 -6.56 -6.54
CA ASP A 86 7.85 -6.52 -8.01
C ASP A 86 9.02 -5.82 -8.73
N LEU A 87 10.23 -6.00 -8.19
CA LEU A 87 11.45 -5.53 -8.83
C LEU A 87 11.91 -6.54 -9.87
N VAL A 88 12.40 -6.04 -11.00
CA VAL A 88 12.99 -6.88 -12.05
C VAL A 88 14.45 -7.17 -11.67
N PRO A 89 14.82 -8.41 -11.29
CA PRO A 89 16.12 -8.70 -10.66
C PRO A 89 17.32 -8.37 -11.55
N HIS A 90 17.19 -8.56 -12.86
CA HIS A 90 18.28 -8.38 -13.83
C HIS A 90 18.43 -6.94 -14.33
N LEU A 91 17.47 -6.07 -14.05
CA LEU A 91 17.56 -4.66 -14.37
C LEU A 91 18.30 -3.88 -13.26
N SER A 92 18.93 -2.77 -13.66
CA SER A 92 19.54 -1.86 -12.69
C SER A 92 18.48 -1.18 -11.83
N VAL A 93 18.92 -0.68 -10.68
CA VAL A 93 18.11 0.16 -9.78
C VAL A 93 17.46 1.31 -10.53
N MET A 94 18.22 1.99 -11.40
CA MET A 94 17.72 3.07 -12.22
C MET A 94 16.49 2.66 -13.04
N HIS A 95 16.57 1.55 -13.77
CA HIS A 95 15.45 1.07 -14.60
C HIS A 95 14.26 0.62 -13.75
N ASN A 96 14.50 -0.01 -12.59
CA ASN A 96 13.43 -0.38 -11.66
C ASN A 96 12.68 0.85 -11.11
N ILE A 97 13.39 1.93 -10.78
CA ILE A 97 12.76 3.18 -10.31
C ILE A 97 12.02 3.86 -11.46
N MET A 98 12.63 3.91 -12.66
CA MET A 98 11.99 4.49 -13.85
C MET A 98 10.71 3.75 -14.25
N ALA A 99 10.58 2.45 -13.91
CA ALA A 99 9.34 1.70 -14.13
C ALA A 99 8.12 2.36 -13.45
N GLY A 100 8.30 3.11 -12.37
CA GLY A 100 7.24 3.94 -11.76
C GLY A 100 6.67 5.00 -12.71
N ARG A 101 7.39 5.37 -13.77
CA ARG A 101 6.94 6.35 -14.78
C ARG A 101 6.24 5.73 -15.98
N LEU A 102 6.23 4.40 -16.12
CA LEU A 102 5.65 3.73 -17.29
C LEU A 102 4.19 4.08 -17.55
N GLY A 103 3.40 4.29 -16.49
CA GLY A 103 2.01 4.73 -16.61
C GLY A 103 1.83 6.09 -17.31
N TYR A 104 2.87 6.93 -17.36
CA TYR A 104 2.85 8.26 -17.98
C TYR A 104 3.45 8.30 -19.38
N TRP A 105 4.17 7.24 -19.78
CA TRP A 105 4.92 7.22 -21.03
C TRP A 105 4.16 6.51 -22.13
N SER A 106 4.41 6.95 -23.37
CA SER A 106 4.01 6.16 -24.54
C SER A 106 4.89 4.90 -24.65
N LEU A 107 4.41 3.88 -25.34
CA LEU A 107 5.19 2.65 -25.58
C LEU A 107 6.56 2.95 -26.20
N TRP A 108 6.62 3.90 -27.15
CA TRP A 108 7.88 4.29 -27.79
C TRP A 108 8.86 4.91 -26.80
N ARG A 109 8.40 5.82 -25.95
CA ARG A 109 9.24 6.42 -24.90
C ARG A 109 9.72 5.36 -23.90
N SER A 110 8.89 4.40 -23.56
CA SER A 110 9.25 3.30 -22.67
C SER A 110 10.37 2.43 -23.25
N LEU A 111 10.31 2.09 -24.55
CA LEU A 111 11.36 1.34 -25.24
C LEU A 111 12.66 2.13 -25.33
N VAL A 112 12.61 3.41 -25.70
CA VAL A 112 13.80 4.27 -25.75
C VAL A 112 14.47 4.39 -24.39
N SER A 113 13.69 4.45 -23.31
CA SER A 113 14.21 4.61 -21.94
C SER A 113 15.02 3.40 -21.45
N LEU A 114 14.86 2.23 -22.06
CA LEU A 114 15.68 1.04 -21.75
C LEU A 114 17.13 1.20 -22.22
N VAL A 115 17.34 1.94 -23.32
CA VAL A 115 18.67 2.14 -23.91
C VAL A 115 19.27 3.50 -23.54
N ALA A 116 18.41 4.52 -23.46
CA ALA A 116 18.81 5.90 -23.16
C ALA A 116 17.92 6.46 -22.03
N PRO A 117 18.27 6.22 -20.74
CA PRO A 117 17.49 6.67 -19.59
C PRO A 117 17.45 8.20 -19.51
N GLN A 118 16.25 8.79 -19.63
CA GLN A 118 16.10 10.24 -19.76
C GLN A 118 15.87 10.99 -18.43
N GLU A 119 15.46 10.29 -17.37
CA GLU A 119 15.05 10.91 -16.08
C GLU A 119 16.07 10.62 -14.94
N LYS A 120 17.35 10.56 -15.27
CA LYS A 120 18.43 10.30 -14.30
C LYS A 120 18.40 11.24 -13.08
N PRO A 121 18.20 12.57 -13.21
CA PRO A 121 18.14 13.46 -12.03
C PRO A 121 17.02 13.11 -11.07
N MET A 122 15.82 12.76 -11.57
CA MET A 122 14.68 12.34 -10.75
C MET A 122 14.98 11.05 -9.99
N VAL A 123 15.63 10.08 -10.66
CA VAL A 123 16.02 8.81 -10.02
C VAL A 123 17.07 9.05 -8.94
N GLN A 124 18.04 9.95 -9.18
CA GLN A 124 19.06 10.31 -8.20
C GLN A 124 18.45 10.99 -6.97
N ASP A 125 17.50 11.90 -7.15
CA ASP A 125 16.75 12.51 -6.04
C ASP A 125 15.98 11.44 -5.24
N ALA A 126 15.27 10.54 -5.93
CA ALA A 126 14.55 9.46 -5.26
C ALA A 126 15.49 8.56 -4.44
N LEU A 127 16.66 8.21 -4.98
CA LEU A 127 17.68 7.40 -4.29
C LEU A 127 18.28 8.12 -3.09
N LEU A 128 18.52 9.43 -3.20
CA LEU A 128 18.99 10.26 -2.09
C LEU A 128 17.96 10.27 -0.95
N ARG A 129 16.69 10.45 -1.28
CA ARG A 129 15.60 10.47 -0.29
C ARG A 129 15.42 9.15 0.44
N VAL A 130 15.68 8.02 -0.23
CA VAL A 130 15.61 6.69 0.41
C VAL A 130 16.96 6.25 1.00
N GLY A 131 18.03 7.06 0.88
CA GLY A 131 19.32 6.84 1.56
C GLY A 131 20.23 5.79 0.91
N ILE A 132 20.13 5.56 -0.41
CA ILE A 132 21.00 4.65 -1.19
C ILE A 132 21.48 5.29 -2.51
N PRO A 133 22.07 6.51 -2.49
CA PRO A 133 22.41 7.26 -3.70
C PRO A 133 23.48 6.59 -4.57
N ASP A 134 24.32 5.75 -4.00
CA ASP A 134 25.43 5.02 -4.63
C ASP A 134 24.95 3.82 -5.47
N LYS A 135 23.70 3.39 -5.32
CA LYS A 135 23.16 2.15 -5.92
C LYS A 135 22.59 2.31 -7.33
N LEU A 136 22.68 3.48 -7.95
CA LEU A 136 22.01 3.83 -9.21
C LEU A 136 22.15 2.80 -10.32
N TYR A 137 23.34 2.27 -10.51
CA TYR A 137 23.66 1.35 -11.62
C TYR A 137 23.75 -0.12 -11.20
N GLU A 138 23.62 -0.44 -9.91
CA GLU A 138 23.64 -1.81 -9.45
C GLU A 138 22.41 -2.59 -9.91
N ARG A 139 22.56 -3.89 -10.14
CA ARG A 139 21.43 -4.78 -10.40
C ARG A 139 20.67 -5.02 -9.11
N THR A 140 19.34 -5.02 -9.18
CA THR A 140 18.52 -5.23 -7.98
C THR A 140 18.70 -6.62 -7.36
N SER A 141 19.13 -7.62 -8.15
CA SER A 141 19.50 -8.95 -7.63
C SER A 141 20.73 -8.96 -6.72
N HIS A 142 21.57 -7.94 -6.76
CA HIS A 142 22.77 -7.83 -5.92
C HIS A 142 22.53 -7.05 -4.62
N LEU A 143 21.36 -6.50 -4.47
CA LEU A 143 20.98 -5.71 -3.30
C LEU A 143 20.49 -6.60 -2.16
N SER A 144 20.78 -6.18 -0.93
CA SER A 144 20.14 -6.74 0.26
C SER A 144 18.62 -6.50 0.24
N GLY A 145 17.86 -7.31 0.98
CA GLY A 145 16.40 -7.16 1.06
C GLY A 145 15.96 -5.76 1.50
N GLY A 146 16.68 -5.13 2.44
CA GLY A 146 16.40 -3.75 2.86
C GLY A 146 16.67 -2.72 1.76
N GLU A 147 17.75 -2.87 0.98
CA GLU A 147 18.03 -2.00 -0.17
C GLU A 147 16.97 -2.18 -1.27
N GLN A 148 16.53 -3.42 -1.53
CA GLN A 148 15.44 -3.69 -2.48
C GLN A 148 14.14 -2.98 -2.06
N GLN A 149 13.80 -2.97 -0.78
CA GLN A 149 12.64 -2.23 -0.27
C GLN A 149 12.79 -0.72 -0.45
N ARG A 150 13.98 -0.17 -0.24
CA ARG A 150 14.28 1.24 -0.52
C ARG A 150 14.16 1.55 -2.02
N VAL A 151 14.56 0.64 -2.91
CA VAL A 151 14.34 0.77 -4.36
C VAL A 151 12.85 0.75 -4.71
N ALA A 152 12.06 -0.14 -4.12
CA ALA A 152 10.61 -0.16 -4.32
C ALA A 152 9.94 1.14 -3.84
N LEU A 153 10.40 1.69 -2.71
CA LEU A 153 9.94 2.99 -2.21
C LEU A 153 10.36 4.14 -3.14
N ALA A 154 11.60 4.12 -3.66
CA ALA A 154 12.06 5.11 -4.64
C ALA A 154 11.25 5.04 -5.95
N ARG A 155 10.87 3.84 -6.41
CA ARG A 155 9.95 3.66 -7.54
C ARG A 155 8.58 4.30 -7.28
N LEU A 156 8.04 4.11 -6.08
CA LEU A 156 6.77 4.72 -5.67
C LEU A 156 6.86 6.25 -5.63
N LEU A 157 8.01 6.79 -5.17
CA LEU A 157 8.27 8.24 -5.22
C LEU A 157 8.30 8.75 -6.66
N ALA A 158 9.02 8.06 -7.53
CA ALA A 158 9.13 8.39 -8.94
C ALA A 158 7.76 8.39 -9.64
N GLN A 159 6.86 7.49 -9.26
CA GLN A 159 5.49 7.45 -9.77
C GLN A 159 4.72 8.74 -9.46
N GLY A 160 4.93 9.35 -8.28
CA GLY A 160 4.33 10.64 -7.94
C GLY A 160 2.84 10.59 -7.61
N SER A 161 2.27 9.43 -7.27
CA SER A 161 0.86 9.23 -6.90
C SER A 161 0.45 10.03 -5.66
N ARG A 162 -0.84 10.36 -5.54
CA ARG A 162 -1.42 11.07 -4.37
C ARG A 162 -1.71 10.14 -3.20
N VAL A 163 -2.17 8.94 -3.50
CA VAL A 163 -2.48 7.89 -2.52
C VAL A 163 -1.42 6.80 -2.63
N VAL A 164 -0.86 6.41 -1.51
CA VAL A 164 0.09 5.31 -1.36
C VAL A 164 -0.61 4.16 -0.65
N LEU A 165 -0.68 3.02 -1.31
CA LEU A 165 -1.16 1.78 -0.74
C LEU A 165 0.03 0.88 -0.45
N ALA A 166 0.09 0.29 0.74
CA ALA A 166 1.15 -0.64 1.11
C ALA A 166 0.55 -1.91 1.73
N ASP A 167 0.72 -3.04 1.06
CA ASP A 167 0.25 -4.32 1.57
C ASP A 167 1.40 -5.04 2.27
N GLU A 168 1.33 -5.09 3.60
CA GLU A 168 2.33 -5.72 4.48
C GLU A 168 3.78 -5.28 4.19
N PRO A 169 4.08 -3.98 4.15
CA PRO A 169 5.37 -3.47 3.65
C PRO A 169 6.58 -3.92 4.45
N VAL A 170 6.38 -4.45 5.66
CA VAL A 170 7.44 -4.85 6.60
C VAL A 170 7.36 -6.31 7.05
N ALA A 171 6.48 -7.14 6.46
CA ALA A 171 6.19 -8.49 6.96
C ALA A 171 7.40 -9.44 6.98
N SER A 172 8.37 -9.23 6.10
CA SER A 172 9.57 -10.09 5.96
C SER A 172 10.83 -9.50 6.60
N LEU A 173 10.69 -8.42 7.40
CA LEU A 173 11.81 -7.74 8.02
C LEU A 173 11.97 -8.08 9.50
N ASP A 174 13.20 -8.04 9.98
CA ASP A 174 13.46 -7.96 11.41
C ASP A 174 12.91 -6.65 12.01
N PRO A 175 12.64 -6.60 13.32
CA PRO A 175 11.97 -5.45 13.94
C PRO A 175 12.69 -4.11 13.72
N ALA A 176 14.03 -4.08 13.76
CA ALA A 176 14.78 -2.84 13.58
C ALA A 176 14.67 -2.30 12.15
N ARG A 177 14.76 -3.17 11.15
CA ARG A 177 14.57 -2.78 9.73
C ARG A 177 13.12 -2.42 9.41
N ALA A 178 12.16 -3.11 10.03
CA ALA A 178 10.74 -2.77 9.89
C ALA A 178 10.46 -1.35 10.39
N GLU A 179 11.05 -0.97 11.53
CA GLU A 179 10.92 0.36 12.10
C GLU A 179 11.57 1.44 11.22
N ASP A 180 12.81 1.21 10.75
CA ASP A 180 13.52 2.10 9.83
C ASP A 180 12.74 2.34 8.52
N LEU A 181 12.20 1.27 7.92
CA LEU A 181 11.39 1.40 6.69
C LEU A 181 10.09 2.15 6.94
N MET A 182 9.40 1.88 8.05
CA MET A 182 8.16 2.59 8.39
C MET A 182 8.40 4.07 8.67
N GLN A 183 9.47 4.40 9.38
CA GLN A 183 9.90 5.78 9.60
C GLN A 183 10.18 6.49 8.26
N LEU A 184 10.93 5.84 7.37
CA LEU A 184 11.25 6.37 6.04
C LEU A 184 9.99 6.59 5.20
N LEU A 185 9.12 5.58 5.09
CA LEU A 185 7.87 5.63 4.33
C LEU A 185 6.96 6.75 4.84
N THR A 186 6.73 6.83 6.14
CA THR A 186 5.82 7.83 6.73
C THR A 186 6.39 9.24 6.67
N ARG A 187 7.71 9.41 6.79
CA ARG A 187 8.38 10.69 6.55
C ARG A 187 8.14 11.19 5.12
N ILE A 188 8.43 10.35 4.13
CA ILE A 188 8.27 10.67 2.71
C ILE A 188 6.82 11.03 2.36
N VAL A 189 5.87 10.25 2.86
CA VAL A 189 4.43 10.48 2.66
C VAL A 189 4.01 11.82 3.27
N SER A 190 4.49 12.12 4.49
CA SER A 190 4.15 13.37 5.18
C SER A 190 4.76 14.60 4.52
N GLU A 191 6.04 14.56 4.14
CA GLU A 191 6.73 15.64 3.42
C GLU A 191 6.06 15.98 2.08
N SER A 192 5.48 14.96 1.43
CA SER A 192 4.81 15.10 0.13
C SER A 192 3.29 15.32 0.24
N ASN A 193 2.76 15.46 1.45
CA ASN A 193 1.32 15.57 1.76
C ASN A 193 0.46 14.50 1.06
N LYS A 194 0.96 13.26 1.04
CA LYS A 194 0.27 12.11 0.44
C LYS A 194 -0.55 11.35 1.48
N THR A 195 -1.59 10.69 1.03
CA THR A 195 -2.38 9.76 1.85
C THR A 195 -1.70 8.38 1.86
N LEU A 196 -1.55 7.76 3.04
CA LEU A 196 -1.02 6.41 3.19
C LEU A 196 -2.10 5.49 3.75
N ILE A 197 -2.32 4.36 3.08
CA ILE A 197 -3.18 3.28 3.59
C ILE A 197 -2.33 2.01 3.57
N ALA A 198 -2.05 1.44 4.74
CA ALA A 198 -1.20 0.26 4.82
C ALA A 198 -1.81 -0.85 5.66
N SER A 199 -1.70 -2.10 5.20
CA SER A 199 -1.98 -3.25 6.02
C SER A 199 -0.80 -3.52 6.96
N ILE A 200 -1.07 -3.60 8.25
CA ILE A 200 -0.06 -3.75 9.30
C ILE A 200 -0.50 -4.85 10.27
N HIS A 201 0.42 -5.77 10.59
CA HIS A 201 0.19 -6.80 11.60
C HIS A 201 0.68 -6.38 12.99
N THR A 202 1.71 -5.55 13.04
CA THR A 202 2.39 -5.16 14.27
C THR A 202 1.76 -3.91 14.86
N THR A 203 1.08 -4.07 15.97
CA THR A 203 0.28 -3.01 16.60
C THR A 203 1.10 -1.82 17.09
N HIS A 204 2.36 -2.04 17.53
CA HIS A 204 3.22 -0.95 17.94
C HIS A 204 3.57 -0.03 16.74
N LEU A 205 3.83 -0.59 15.54
CA LEU A 205 4.06 0.21 14.33
C LEU A 205 2.81 1.00 13.93
N ALA A 206 1.62 0.40 14.08
CA ALA A 206 0.38 1.12 13.84
C ALA A 206 0.25 2.35 14.76
N ARG A 207 0.57 2.19 16.05
CA ARG A 207 0.53 3.29 17.04
C ARG A 207 1.60 4.35 16.81
N ALA A 208 2.80 3.95 16.37
CA ALA A 208 3.92 4.87 16.21
C ALA A 208 3.82 5.72 14.93
N TYR A 209 3.32 5.15 13.83
CA TYR A 209 3.46 5.74 12.50
C TYR A 209 2.16 6.17 11.84
N PHE A 210 1.00 5.77 12.35
CA PHE A 210 -0.30 6.07 11.74
C PHE A 210 -1.13 7.01 12.60
N THR A 211 -2.09 7.69 11.97
CA THR A 211 -3.01 8.62 12.65
C THR A 211 -4.36 8.00 12.93
N ARG A 212 -4.75 6.99 12.14
CA ARG A 212 -6.04 6.31 12.20
C ARG A 212 -5.87 4.81 12.01
N ALA A 213 -6.66 4.02 12.71
CA ALA A 213 -6.67 2.58 12.60
C ALA A 213 -8.07 2.08 12.23
N ILE A 214 -8.14 1.21 11.22
CA ILE A 214 -9.38 0.53 10.80
C ILE A 214 -9.15 -0.96 11.02
N GLY A 215 -9.96 -1.56 11.89
CA GLY A 215 -9.94 -2.99 12.16
C GLY A 215 -10.89 -3.75 11.26
N LEU A 216 -10.37 -4.73 10.50
CA LEU A 216 -11.14 -5.60 9.62
C LEU A 216 -11.16 -7.03 10.17
N ARG A 217 -12.34 -7.65 10.17
CA ARG A 217 -12.51 -9.06 10.52
C ARG A 217 -13.64 -9.67 9.70
N GLN A 218 -13.37 -10.81 9.04
CA GLN A 218 -14.36 -11.52 8.21
C GLN A 218 -15.07 -10.57 7.20
N GLY A 219 -14.29 -9.71 6.54
CA GLY A 219 -14.80 -8.76 5.56
C GLY A 219 -15.62 -7.58 6.13
N LYS A 220 -15.67 -7.39 7.45
CA LYS A 220 -16.42 -6.32 8.10
C LYS A 220 -15.51 -5.39 8.87
N VAL A 221 -15.82 -4.09 8.87
CA VAL A 221 -15.16 -3.11 9.74
C VAL A 221 -15.67 -3.34 11.18
N GLN A 222 -14.73 -3.63 12.08
CA GLN A 222 -15.01 -3.82 13.50
C GLN A 222 -14.87 -2.50 14.28
N PHE A 223 -13.91 -1.70 13.86
CA PHE A 223 -13.69 -0.35 14.40
C PHE A 223 -13.02 0.54 13.36
N ASP A 224 -13.20 1.83 13.52
CA ASP A 224 -12.59 2.89 12.75
C ASP A 224 -12.37 4.08 13.70
N LEU A 225 -11.12 4.32 14.10
CA LEU A 225 -10.81 5.26 15.17
C LEU A 225 -9.40 5.88 15.04
N PRO A 226 -9.18 7.07 15.63
CA PRO A 226 -7.84 7.62 15.80
C PRO A 226 -6.95 6.65 16.56
N VAL A 227 -5.71 6.51 16.13
CA VAL A 227 -4.74 5.56 16.73
C VAL A 227 -4.55 5.78 18.24
N VAL A 228 -4.66 7.01 18.74
CA VAL A 228 -4.57 7.31 20.17
C VAL A 228 -5.67 6.64 21.02
N LYS A 229 -6.77 6.22 20.40
CA LYS A 229 -7.87 5.46 21.05
C LYS A 229 -7.74 3.95 20.91
N LEU A 230 -6.70 3.47 20.24
CA LEU A 230 -6.48 2.05 20.00
C LEU A 230 -5.97 1.37 21.28
N SER A 231 -6.87 0.81 22.08
CA SER A 231 -6.54 0.07 23.31
C SER A 231 -6.27 -1.41 23.02
N ASP A 232 -5.57 -2.07 23.96
CA ASP A 232 -5.32 -3.52 23.86
C ASP A 232 -6.62 -4.34 23.90
N ASN A 233 -7.65 -3.87 24.60
CA ASN A 233 -8.95 -4.52 24.60
C ASN A 233 -9.61 -4.53 23.20
N ILE A 234 -9.51 -3.42 22.46
CA ILE A 234 -10.01 -3.32 21.08
C ILE A 234 -9.25 -4.29 20.17
N LEU A 235 -7.93 -4.34 20.33
CA LEU A 235 -7.07 -5.26 19.57
C LEU A 235 -7.35 -6.73 19.91
N ASN A 236 -7.49 -7.05 21.18
CA ASN A 236 -7.87 -8.39 21.63
C ASN A 236 -9.21 -8.82 21.03
N GLY A 237 -10.22 -7.94 21.01
CA GLY A 237 -11.49 -8.19 20.34
C GLY A 237 -11.36 -8.46 18.84
N LEU A 238 -10.40 -7.79 18.16
CA LEU A 238 -10.15 -7.99 16.73
C LEU A 238 -9.49 -9.34 16.43
N TYR A 239 -8.49 -9.73 17.25
CA TYR A 239 -7.65 -10.91 16.97
C TYR A 239 -8.10 -12.18 17.70
N ASN A 240 -8.82 -12.09 18.82
CA ASN A 240 -9.31 -13.27 19.51
C ASN A 240 -10.25 -14.04 18.58
N LEU A 241 -9.86 -15.27 18.31
CA LEU A 241 -10.77 -16.27 17.77
C LEU A 241 -11.87 -16.43 18.82
N SER A 242 -13.09 -15.96 18.55
CA SER A 242 -14.23 -16.32 19.40
C SER A 242 -14.23 -17.84 19.55
N GLU A 243 -14.13 -18.34 20.77
CA GLU A 243 -14.57 -19.69 21.11
C GLU A 243 -15.92 -19.88 20.42
N GLY A 244 -15.95 -20.76 19.40
CA GLY A 244 -17.21 -21.20 18.81
C GLY A 244 -18.07 -21.73 19.94
N PRO A 245 -19.42 -21.72 19.83
CA PRO A 245 -20.30 -22.16 20.87
C PRO A 245 -19.84 -23.55 21.32
N ALA A 246 -19.54 -23.67 22.61
CA ALA A 246 -19.16 -24.92 23.24
C ALA A 246 -20.12 -26.01 22.75
N LYS A 247 -19.60 -27.03 22.05
CA LYS A 247 -20.38 -28.23 21.76
C LYS A 247 -20.87 -28.72 23.12
N ALA A 248 -22.15 -28.49 23.41
CA ALA A 248 -22.83 -29.11 24.52
C ALA A 248 -22.60 -30.62 24.35
N LYS A 249 -21.81 -31.20 25.25
CA LYS A 249 -21.72 -32.64 25.37
C LYS A 249 -23.10 -33.16 25.84
N ALA A 250 -23.78 -33.83 24.96
CA ALA A 250 -24.86 -34.73 25.32
C ALA A 250 -24.30 -36.01 25.89
#